data_245ddac8d8493cfbf0b46c34bd6b92d8
#
_entry.id   245ddac8d8493cfbf0b46c34bd6b92d8
#
_cell.length_a   1.000
_cell.length_b   1.000
_cell.length_c   1.000
_cell.angle_alpha   90.00
_cell.angle_beta   90.00
_cell.angle_gamma   90.00
#
_symmetry.space_group_name_H-M   'P 1'
#
loop_
_entity.id
_entity.type
_entity.pdbx_description
1 polymer ?
#
loop_
_entity_poly.entity_id
_entity_poly.type
_entity_poly.pdbx_seq_one_letter_code
_entity_poly.pdbx_strand_id
1 'polypeptide(L)'
;MTVKKKKVVIVGGGTAGIVIANRIQKYFDVVIIEKSKYLKYPIWFKIPLFIGLLLKQSKSKYILKRNLLSSHGRKVPFFESNLLGGASMINGCVHMLGSKLQWNDILKKFNANYHDLLESYYDLYSDDLKIKNKISLKTSSQNIIDEAFIKSL
;
A
#
# COMPACT_ATOMS: atom_id res chain seq x y z
N MET A 1 14.48 31.70 -18.57
CA MET A 1 13.00 31.66 -18.41
C MET A 1 12.64 30.42 -17.61
N THR A 2 12.17 30.56 -16.39
CA THR A 2 11.69 29.45 -15.58
C THR A 2 10.32 29.02 -16.09
N VAL A 3 10.26 27.88 -16.76
CA VAL A 3 8.98 27.32 -17.22
C VAL A 3 8.14 26.99 -15.99
N LYS A 4 7.01 27.67 -15.82
CA LYS A 4 6.08 27.43 -14.72
C LYS A 4 5.49 26.02 -14.87
N LYS A 5 5.78 25.13 -13.90
CA LYS A 5 5.24 23.78 -13.90
C LYS A 5 3.71 23.81 -13.77
N LYS A 6 3.03 22.96 -14.53
CA LYS A 6 1.58 22.75 -14.38
C LYS A 6 1.29 22.15 -13.00
N LYS A 7 0.21 22.59 -12.37
CA LYS A 7 -0.23 22.06 -11.08
C LYS A 7 -1.07 20.79 -11.26
N VAL A 8 -0.76 19.78 -10.45
CA VAL A 8 -1.51 18.51 -10.36
C VAL A 8 -1.97 18.33 -8.92
N VAL A 9 -3.24 18.02 -8.73
CA VAL A 9 -3.83 17.75 -7.42
C VAL A 9 -4.15 16.26 -7.34
N ILE A 10 -3.61 15.60 -6.29
CA ILE A 10 -3.86 14.19 -5.98
C ILE A 10 -4.76 14.14 -4.76
N VAL A 11 -5.91 13.48 -4.89
CA VAL A 11 -6.84 13.29 -3.79
C VAL A 11 -6.56 11.95 -3.11
N GLY A 12 -6.10 12.00 -1.89
CA GLY A 12 -5.73 10.84 -1.07
C GLY A 12 -4.22 10.59 -0.99
N GLY A 13 -3.69 10.66 0.25
CA GLY A 13 -2.29 10.39 0.57
C GLY A 13 -2.03 8.92 0.95
N GLY A 14 -2.74 7.98 0.34
CA GLY A 14 -2.46 6.55 0.46
C GLY A 14 -1.27 6.12 -0.40
N THR A 15 -0.97 4.82 -0.41
CA THR A 15 0.18 4.25 -1.14
C THR A 15 0.23 4.68 -2.60
N ALA A 16 -0.89 4.54 -3.33
CA ALA A 16 -0.96 4.91 -4.75
C ALA A 16 -0.73 6.42 -4.97
N GLY A 17 -1.41 7.27 -4.17
CA GLY A 17 -1.27 8.72 -4.29
C GLY A 17 0.15 9.20 -4.02
N ILE A 18 0.81 8.64 -3.02
CA ILE A 18 2.20 8.99 -2.68
C ILE A 18 3.16 8.53 -3.78
N VAL A 19 2.98 7.31 -4.33
CA VAL A 19 3.80 6.79 -5.43
C VAL A 19 3.67 7.66 -6.66
N ILE A 20 2.44 8.01 -7.06
CA ILE A 20 2.19 8.90 -8.20
C ILE A 20 2.84 10.26 -7.95
N ALA A 21 2.60 10.87 -6.79
CA ALA A 21 3.19 12.16 -6.44
C ALA A 21 4.71 12.16 -6.56
N ASN A 22 5.35 11.11 -6.02
CA ASN A 22 6.80 10.97 -6.07
C ASN A 22 7.32 10.88 -7.52
N ARG A 23 6.64 10.20 -8.41
CA ARG A 23 7.05 10.04 -9.80
C ARG A 23 6.88 11.31 -10.63
N ILE A 24 5.77 12.04 -10.43
CA ILE A 24 5.44 13.18 -11.28
C ILE A 24 5.97 14.52 -10.77
N GLN A 25 6.40 14.63 -9.50
CA GLN A 25 6.87 15.90 -8.91
C GLN A 25 8.06 16.53 -9.65
N LYS A 26 8.84 15.74 -10.39
CA LYS A 26 9.92 16.25 -11.22
C LYS A 26 9.41 17.09 -12.40
N TYR A 27 8.20 16.83 -12.88
CA TYR A 27 7.61 17.51 -14.04
C TYR A 27 6.51 18.49 -13.67
N PHE A 28 5.82 18.27 -12.54
CA PHE A 28 4.63 19.01 -12.14
C PHE A 28 4.81 19.62 -10.75
N ASP A 29 4.03 20.66 -10.46
CA ASP A 29 3.80 21.16 -9.10
C ASP A 29 2.69 20.31 -8.47
N VAL A 30 3.04 19.43 -7.54
CA VAL A 30 2.12 18.42 -7.03
C VAL A 30 1.61 18.79 -5.65
N VAL A 31 0.29 18.76 -5.50
CA VAL A 31 -0.41 18.95 -4.23
C VAL A 31 -1.18 17.69 -3.88
N ILE A 32 -0.98 17.15 -2.68
CA ILE A 32 -1.76 16.03 -2.15
C ILE A 32 -2.80 16.58 -1.17
N ILE A 33 -4.07 16.26 -1.41
CA ILE A 33 -5.17 16.53 -0.48
C ILE A 33 -5.46 15.24 0.28
N GLU A 34 -5.28 15.27 1.59
CA GLU A 34 -5.49 14.12 2.47
C GLU A 34 -6.58 14.43 3.50
N LYS A 35 -7.54 13.52 3.67
CA LYS A 35 -8.62 13.66 4.65
C LYS A 35 -8.17 13.45 6.09
N SER A 36 -7.09 12.71 6.29
CA SER A 36 -6.57 12.40 7.62
C SER A 36 -6.04 13.66 8.31
N LYS A 37 -6.41 13.80 9.57
CA LYS A 37 -5.87 14.83 10.46
C LYS A 37 -4.47 14.49 11.00
N TYR A 38 -4.05 13.23 10.85
CA TYR A 38 -2.83 12.72 11.44
C TYR A 38 -1.76 12.52 10.36
N LEU A 39 -0.95 13.55 10.16
CA LEU A 39 0.18 13.53 9.25
C LEU A 39 1.39 12.80 9.83
N LYS A 40 1.46 12.72 11.16
CA LYS A 40 2.51 11.98 11.88
C LYS A 40 1.88 10.87 12.70
N TYR A 41 2.49 9.70 12.67
CA TYR A 41 2.09 8.58 13.49
C TYR A 41 2.90 8.53 14.79
N PRO A 42 2.32 8.06 15.89
CA PRO A 42 3.03 7.87 17.14
C PRO A 42 4.18 6.87 16.98
N ILE A 43 5.26 7.06 17.73
CA ILE A 43 6.46 6.21 17.63
C ILE A 43 6.17 4.72 17.87
N TRP A 44 5.18 4.42 18.69
CA TRP A 44 4.77 3.05 18.99
C TRP A 44 4.10 2.31 17.81
N PHE A 45 3.68 3.02 16.74
CA PHE A 45 3.27 2.38 15.48
C PHE A 45 4.42 1.64 14.78
N LYS A 46 5.66 1.92 15.16
CA LYS A 46 6.84 1.19 14.68
C LYS A 46 6.95 -0.22 15.27
N ILE A 47 6.16 -0.53 16.29
CA ILE A 47 6.15 -1.82 16.97
C ILE A 47 4.90 -2.59 16.51
N PRO A 48 5.02 -3.68 15.73
CA PRO A 48 3.89 -4.41 15.16
C PRO A 48 2.84 -4.86 16.18
N LEU A 49 3.28 -5.21 17.40
CA LEU A 49 2.38 -5.64 18.48
C LEU A 49 1.33 -4.57 18.82
N PHE A 50 1.68 -3.31 18.82
CA PHE A 50 0.74 -2.22 19.11
C PHE A 50 -0.32 -2.05 18.03
N ILE A 51 0.00 -2.33 16.77
CA ILE A 51 -0.98 -2.33 15.68
C ILE A 51 -2.02 -3.42 15.95
N GLY A 52 -1.60 -4.62 16.33
CA GLY A 52 -2.49 -5.71 16.71
C GLY A 52 -3.44 -5.34 17.87
N LEU A 53 -2.94 -4.63 18.88
CA LEU A 53 -3.75 -4.13 19.99
C LEU A 53 -4.77 -3.08 19.52
N LEU A 54 -4.39 -2.16 18.63
CA LEU A 54 -5.28 -1.16 18.06
C LEU A 54 -6.40 -1.77 17.22
N LEU A 55 -6.12 -2.85 16.48
CA LEU A 55 -7.12 -3.56 15.70
C LEU A 55 -8.20 -4.20 16.58
N LYS A 56 -7.85 -4.56 17.82
CA LYS A 56 -8.81 -5.06 18.81
C LYS A 56 -9.67 -3.97 19.43
N GLN A 57 -9.18 -2.73 19.49
CA GLN A 57 -9.94 -1.62 20.06
C GLN A 57 -11.12 -1.24 19.16
N SER A 58 -12.31 -1.14 19.75
CA SER A 58 -13.52 -0.73 19.03
C SER A 58 -13.51 0.75 18.62
N LYS A 59 -12.76 1.58 19.31
CA LYS A 59 -12.64 3.02 19.09
C LYS A 59 -11.19 3.44 19.04
N SER A 60 -10.64 3.52 17.84
CA SER A 60 -9.32 4.10 17.59
C SER A 60 -9.46 5.33 16.69
N LYS A 61 -8.76 6.40 17.02
CA LYS A 61 -8.69 7.58 16.15
C LYS A 61 -7.82 7.35 14.92
N TYR A 62 -6.96 6.36 14.94
CA TYR A 62 -6.01 6.04 13.87
C TYR A 62 -6.52 4.95 12.94
N ILE A 63 -7.36 4.05 13.44
CA ILE A 63 -7.88 2.91 12.70
C ILE A 63 -9.40 2.91 12.82
N LEU A 64 -10.06 2.96 11.67
CA LEU A 64 -11.51 2.91 11.57
C LEU A 64 -11.93 1.48 11.23
N LYS A 65 -12.76 0.89 12.06
CA LYS A 65 -13.35 -0.43 11.80
C LYS A 65 -14.71 -0.23 11.14
N ARG A 66 -14.89 -0.83 9.97
CA ARG A 66 -16.15 -0.86 9.22
C ARG A 66 -16.54 -2.29 8.93
N ASN A 67 -17.80 -2.51 8.66
CA ASN A 67 -18.30 -3.79 8.14
C ASN A 67 -18.66 -3.59 6.67
N LEU A 68 -18.04 -4.37 5.81
CA LEU A 68 -18.44 -4.49 4.42
C LEU A 68 -19.51 -5.57 4.32
N LEU A 69 -20.55 -5.28 3.56
CA LEU A 69 -21.59 -6.25 3.25
C LEU A 69 -21.22 -6.91 1.91
N SER A 70 -21.01 -8.21 1.91
CA SER A 70 -20.83 -8.94 0.66
C SER A 70 -22.14 -9.06 -0.10
N SER A 71 -22.09 -9.35 -1.40
CA SER A 71 -23.27 -9.62 -2.23
C SER A 71 -24.17 -10.75 -1.67
N HIS A 72 -23.61 -11.64 -0.86
CA HIS A 72 -24.31 -12.74 -0.19
C HIS A 72 -24.74 -12.40 1.25
N GLY A 73 -24.78 -11.14 1.63
CA GLY A 73 -25.21 -10.70 2.97
C GLY A 73 -24.20 -10.95 4.10
N ARG A 74 -23.02 -11.50 3.82
CA ARG A 74 -21.98 -11.74 4.83
C ARG A 74 -21.32 -10.42 5.24
N LYS A 75 -21.27 -10.16 6.55
CA LYS A 75 -20.54 -9.03 7.11
C LYS A 75 -19.06 -9.41 7.24
N VAL A 76 -18.18 -8.65 6.59
CA VAL A 76 -16.74 -8.82 6.67
C VAL A 76 -16.15 -7.59 7.35
N PRO A 77 -15.38 -7.75 8.46
CA PRO A 77 -14.72 -6.62 9.10
C PRO A 77 -13.67 -6.05 8.16
N PHE A 78 -13.71 -4.75 8.01
CA PHE A 78 -12.74 -4.00 7.20
C PHE A 78 -12.09 -2.91 8.05
N PHE A 79 -10.77 -2.81 7.96
CA PHE A 79 -10.00 -1.82 8.68
C PHE A 79 -9.47 -0.76 7.72
N GLU A 80 -9.76 0.49 8.03
CA GLU A 80 -9.30 1.65 7.27
C GLU A 80 -8.35 2.46 8.14
N SER A 81 -7.20 2.84 7.60
CA SER A 81 -6.29 3.74 8.30
C SER A 81 -6.73 5.19 8.16
N ASN A 82 -6.70 5.92 9.26
CA ASN A 82 -6.93 7.35 9.30
C ASN A 82 -5.59 8.10 9.50
N LEU A 83 -4.58 7.69 8.72
CA LEU A 83 -3.22 8.23 8.74
C LEU A 83 -2.76 8.54 7.33
N LEU A 84 -1.87 9.51 7.18
CA LEU A 84 -1.12 9.68 5.93
C LEU A 84 -0.36 8.37 5.62
N GLY A 85 -0.44 7.90 4.39
CA GLY A 85 0.06 6.58 3.99
C GLY A 85 -1.06 5.55 3.80
N GLY A 86 -2.26 5.79 4.36
CA GLY A 86 -3.42 4.93 4.19
C GLY A 86 -3.21 3.51 4.71
N ALA A 87 -3.69 2.51 3.97
CA ALA A 87 -3.64 1.10 4.37
C ALA A 87 -2.23 0.56 4.60
N SER A 88 -1.20 1.15 3.97
CA SER A 88 0.18 0.73 4.18
C SER A 88 0.68 0.94 5.60
N MET A 89 -0.01 1.80 6.37
CA MET A 89 0.32 2.06 7.78
C MET A 89 -0.16 0.98 8.74
N ILE A 90 -1.04 0.10 8.29
CA ILE A 90 -1.67 -0.94 9.11
C ILE A 90 -1.65 -2.33 8.46
N ASN A 91 -1.05 -2.45 7.29
CA ASN A 91 -0.82 -3.76 6.67
C ASN A 91 0.22 -4.54 7.51
N GLY A 92 0.17 -5.85 7.48
CA GLY A 92 1.11 -6.70 8.20
C GLY A 92 2.52 -6.74 7.59
N CYS A 93 2.92 -5.75 6.81
CA CYS A 93 4.17 -5.72 6.02
C CYS A 93 4.25 -6.89 5.01
N VAL A 94 3.12 -7.51 4.71
CA VAL A 94 3.02 -8.56 3.69
C VAL A 94 2.87 -7.91 2.33
N HIS A 95 3.76 -8.28 1.43
CA HIS A 95 3.75 -7.80 0.05
C HIS A 95 3.43 -8.97 -0.88
N MET A 96 2.30 -8.88 -1.57
CA MET A 96 1.85 -9.90 -2.52
C MET A 96 1.55 -9.24 -3.86
N LEU A 97 2.22 -9.70 -4.90
CA LEU A 97 1.98 -9.20 -6.26
C LEU A 97 0.65 -9.72 -6.83
N GLY A 98 0.18 -10.85 -6.36
CA GLY A 98 -0.97 -11.56 -6.92
C GLY A 98 -0.60 -12.47 -8.09
N SER A 99 -1.57 -13.25 -8.56
CA SER A 99 -1.33 -14.17 -9.68
C SER A 99 -1.51 -13.50 -11.03
N LYS A 100 -0.76 -13.96 -12.03
CA LYS A 100 -0.91 -13.52 -13.43
C LYS A 100 -2.35 -13.67 -13.93
N LEU A 101 -3.01 -14.76 -13.55
CA LEU A 101 -4.39 -15.03 -13.98
C LEU A 101 -5.35 -13.96 -13.49
N GLN A 102 -5.31 -13.64 -12.21
CA GLN A 102 -6.15 -12.60 -11.61
C GLN A 102 -5.87 -11.21 -12.21
N TRP A 103 -4.59 -10.88 -12.41
CA TRP A 103 -4.23 -9.61 -13.02
C TRP A 103 -4.68 -9.49 -14.47
N ASN A 104 -4.60 -10.54 -15.26
CA ASN A 104 -5.03 -10.50 -16.66
C ASN A 104 -6.50 -10.09 -16.80
N ASP A 105 -7.38 -10.60 -15.92
CA ASP A 105 -8.81 -10.25 -15.96
C ASP A 105 -9.07 -8.78 -15.58
N ILE A 106 -8.28 -8.25 -14.67
CA ILE A 106 -8.36 -6.84 -14.29
C ILE A 106 -7.81 -5.93 -15.40
N LEU A 107 -6.61 -6.24 -15.89
CA LEU A 107 -5.87 -5.40 -16.82
C LEU A 107 -6.53 -5.31 -18.20
N LYS A 108 -7.19 -6.38 -18.65
CA LYS A 108 -8.00 -6.36 -19.89
C LYS A 108 -9.03 -5.22 -19.91
N LYS A 109 -9.62 -4.89 -18.76
CA LYS A 109 -10.59 -3.79 -18.65
C LYS A 109 -9.98 -2.41 -18.89
N PHE A 110 -8.68 -2.29 -18.76
CA PHE A 110 -7.91 -1.06 -18.90
C PHE A 110 -7.02 -1.06 -20.16
N ASN A 111 -7.18 -2.04 -21.04
CA ASN A 111 -6.34 -2.24 -22.23
C ASN A 111 -4.83 -2.30 -21.87
N ALA A 112 -4.51 -2.93 -20.74
CA ALA A 112 -3.17 -3.12 -20.24
C ALA A 112 -2.84 -4.62 -20.16
N ASN A 113 -1.56 -4.96 -20.06
CA ASN A 113 -1.12 -6.34 -19.96
C ASN A 113 -0.27 -6.59 -18.69
N TYR A 114 -0.06 -7.86 -18.37
CA TYR A 114 0.68 -8.26 -17.17
C TYR A 114 2.18 -7.92 -17.24
N HIS A 115 2.74 -7.88 -18.44
CA HIS A 115 4.15 -7.53 -18.63
C HIS A 115 4.40 -6.07 -18.24
N ASP A 116 3.57 -5.15 -18.72
CA ASP A 116 3.66 -3.73 -18.37
C ASP A 116 3.48 -3.50 -16.86
N LEU A 117 2.60 -4.30 -16.23
CA LEU A 117 2.44 -4.28 -14.78
C LEU A 117 3.74 -4.68 -14.07
N LEU A 118 4.38 -5.77 -14.52
CA LEU A 118 5.64 -6.24 -13.94
C LEU A 118 6.77 -5.23 -14.15
N GLU A 119 6.91 -4.66 -15.34
CA GLU A 119 7.90 -3.62 -15.60
C GLU A 119 7.70 -2.43 -14.65
N SER A 120 6.47 -1.93 -14.55
CA SER A 120 6.12 -0.84 -13.63
C SER A 120 6.40 -1.20 -12.17
N TYR A 121 6.17 -2.45 -11.78
CA TYR A 121 6.46 -2.96 -10.46
C TYR A 121 7.96 -2.98 -10.18
N TYR A 122 8.78 -3.52 -11.09
CA TYR A 122 10.23 -3.55 -10.93
C TYR A 122 10.85 -2.17 -10.99
N ASP A 123 10.33 -1.26 -11.80
CA ASP A 123 10.72 0.14 -11.82
C ASP A 123 10.51 0.85 -10.49
N LEU A 124 9.47 0.48 -9.72
CA LEU A 124 9.27 1.00 -8.37
C LEU A 124 10.41 0.62 -7.42
N TYR A 125 11.06 -0.52 -7.67
CA TYR A 125 12.19 -1.02 -6.87
C TYR A 125 13.55 -0.62 -7.46
N SER A 126 13.59 -0.07 -8.67
CA SER A 126 14.81 0.42 -9.30
C SER A 126 15.22 1.80 -8.77
N ASP A 127 16.39 2.25 -9.12
CA ASP A 127 17.20 3.31 -8.52
C ASP A 127 16.53 4.67 -8.20
N ASP A 128 15.43 5.00 -8.86
CA ASP A 128 14.82 6.34 -8.76
C ASP A 128 14.29 6.70 -7.36
N LEU A 129 14.03 5.72 -6.51
CA LEU A 129 13.44 5.96 -5.19
C LEU A 129 14.46 5.97 -4.04
N LYS A 130 15.74 5.70 -4.31
CA LYS A 130 16.78 5.48 -3.27
C LYS A 130 16.34 4.48 -2.18
N ILE A 131 15.37 3.64 -2.52
CA ILE A 131 14.76 2.66 -1.61
C ILE A 131 15.57 1.35 -1.64
N LYS A 132 16.42 1.15 -2.67
CA LYS A 132 17.25 -0.04 -2.86
C LYS A 132 17.96 -0.53 -1.59
N ASN A 133 18.35 0.38 -0.73
CA ASN A 133 19.06 0.04 0.52
C ASN A 133 18.14 -0.15 1.73
N LYS A 134 16.82 0.11 1.61
CA LYS A 134 15.88 0.06 2.75
C LYS A 134 14.80 -1.00 2.63
N ILE A 135 14.50 -1.45 1.42
CA ILE A 135 13.56 -2.54 1.19
C ILE A 135 14.34 -3.67 0.53
N SER A 136 15.00 -4.48 1.32
CA SER A 136 15.36 -5.79 0.83
C SER A 136 14.08 -6.61 0.80
N LEU A 137 13.66 -7.04 -0.39
CA LEU A 137 12.77 -8.19 -0.52
C LEU A 137 13.57 -9.43 -0.06
N LYS A 138 13.81 -9.52 1.24
CA LYS A 138 14.20 -10.78 1.82
C LYS A 138 12.91 -11.58 1.83
N THR A 139 12.88 -12.66 1.07
CA THR A 139 12.07 -13.80 1.42
C THR A 139 12.25 -13.98 2.93
N SER A 140 11.14 -13.93 3.68
CA SER A 140 11.16 -14.25 5.10
C SER A 140 12.01 -15.49 5.26
N SER A 141 12.96 -15.48 6.19
CA SER A 141 13.73 -16.67 6.50
C SER A 141 12.73 -17.78 6.77
N GLN A 142 12.68 -18.76 5.87
CA GLN A 142 11.78 -19.90 6.01
C GLN A 142 12.18 -20.58 7.32
N ASN A 143 11.28 -20.56 8.27
CA ASN A 143 11.45 -21.34 9.49
C ASN A 143 10.99 -22.78 9.23
N ILE A 144 11.26 -23.68 10.14
CA ILE A 144 10.91 -25.11 10.04
C ILE A 144 9.41 -25.32 9.77
N ILE A 145 8.55 -24.42 10.28
CA ILE A 145 7.09 -24.50 10.09
C ILE A 145 6.72 -24.12 8.65
N ASP A 146 7.35 -23.07 8.09
CA ASP A 146 7.13 -22.65 6.70
C ASP A 146 7.59 -23.73 5.73
N GLU A 147 8.74 -24.36 6.00
CA GLU A 147 9.23 -25.50 5.19
C GLU A 147 8.31 -26.71 5.26
N ALA A 148 7.80 -27.05 6.45
CA ALA A 148 6.85 -28.15 6.61
C ALA A 148 5.55 -27.89 5.87
N PHE A 149 5.04 -26.65 5.91
CA PHE A 149 3.83 -26.25 5.19
C PHE A 149 4.03 -26.33 3.67
N ILE A 150 5.13 -25.79 3.15
CA ILE A 150 5.43 -25.83 1.70
C ILE A 150 5.56 -27.25 1.20
N LYS A 151 6.17 -28.15 1.99
CA LYS A 151 6.31 -29.59 1.62
C LYS A 151 4.99 -30.35 1.68
N SER A 152 3.96 -29.82 2.34
CA SER A 152 2.64 -30.45 2.44
C SER A 152 1.68 -30.06 1.31
N LEU A 153 2.04 -29.06 0.50
CA LEU A 153 1.29 -28.62 -0.68
C LEU A 153 1.71 -29.39 -1.93
#